data_a209d011a78e298184379b7870cd510e
#
_entry.id   a209d011a78e298184379b7870cd510e
#
_cell.length_a   1.000
_cell.length_b   1.000
_cell.length_c   1.000
_cell.angle_alpha   90.00
_cell.angle_beta   90.00
_cell.angle_gamma   90.00
#
_symmetry.space_group_name_H-M   'P 1'
#
loop_
_entity.id
_entity.type
_entity.pdbx_description
1 polymer ?
#
loop_
_entity_poly.entity_id
_entity_poly.type
_entity_poly.pdbx_seq_one_letter_code
_entity_poly.pdbx_strand_id
1 'polypeptide(L)'
;MPHNDGHAVAARWEAADDERLVHNLNRVWSFRWLDDPYLWHAARAVRAWIDEPQDSKTLRAVRIMMAELLRAGILDLTGSHDPVERTTADVLGAVLTYMRAEQSRKALGEHHTPPDYAEAMIAPLLGGLWMGPDAVAKLPEPGAGICDPCAGTGGLIRAAARAIYQLGGNPRDYRWFMNELDPLAAACGAVNAMTWGLSPYVVVSCADILADPDAIEKEIPARFKVLHHQRETRVAAETLARVQLLTRDDTPFGADDLAVAG
;
A
#
# COMPACT_ATOMS: atom_id res chain seq x y z
N MET A 1 17.23 18.19 -1.51
CA MET A 1 15.81 17.81 -1.46
C MET A 1 15.25 18.35 -0.16
N PRO A 2 14.07 18.97 -0.09
CA PRO A 2 13.51 19.35 1.18
C PRO A 2 13.30 18.06 1.98
N HIS A 3 13.92 17.96 3.14
CA HIS A 3 13.58 16.96 4.13
C HIS A 3 12.07 17.03 4.34
N ASN A 4 11.38 15.88 4.31
CA ASN A 4 9.99 15.81 4.70
C ASN A 4 9.88 16.37 6.10
N ASP A 5 9.45 17.63 6.22
CA ASP A 5 9.30 18.29 7.51
C ASP A 5 8.08 17.70 8.22
N GLY A 6 8.29 16.56 8.87
CA GLY A 6 7.27 15.86 9.64
C GLY A 6 6.61 16.76 10.68
N HIS A 7 7.35 17.71 11.25
CA HIS A 7 6.83 18.68 12.21
C HIS A 7 5.85 19.66 11.57
N ALA A 8 6.15 20.20 10.39
CA ALA A 8 5.24 21.11 9.69
C ALA A 8 3.98 20.38 9.19
N VAL A 9 4.12 19.13 8.76
CA VAL A 9 2.97 18.29 8.41
C VAL A 9 2.13 17.98 9.63
N ALA A 10 2.74 17.59 10.78
CA ALA A 10 2.05 17.34 12.04
C ALA A 10 1.21 18.54 12.48
N ALA A 11 1.81 19.74 12.47
CA ALA A 11 1.12 20.97 12.85
C ALA A 11 -0.11 21.25 11.99
N ARG A 12 -0.05 20.96 10.70
CA ARG A 12 -1.22 21.10 9.79
C ARG A 12 -2.33 20.11 10.10
N TRP A 13 -2.00 18.86 10.46
CA TRP A 13 -2.98 17.87 10.86
C TRP A 13 -3.61 18.19 12.21
N GLU A 14 -2.84 18.71 13.16
CA GLU A 14 -3.36 19.14 14.48
C GLU A 14 -4.31 20.33 14.36
N ALA A 15 -4.03 21.27 13.48
CA ALA A 15 -4.86 22.45 13.23
C ALA A 15 -6.15 22.14 12.45
N ALA A 16 -6.28 20.96 11.85
CA ALA A 16 -7.48 20.57 11.11
C ALA A 16 -8.65 20.31 12.07
N ASP A 17 -9.83 20.82 11.76
CA ASP A 17 -11.09 20.40 12.39
C ASP A 17 -11.45 18.96 11.99
N ASP A 18 -12.51 18.42 12.57
CA ASP A 18 -12.89 17.02 12.36
C ASP A 18 -13.31 16.75 10.90
N GLU A 19 -14.05 17.66 10.28
CA GLU A 19 -14.47 17.53 8.87
C GLU A 19 -13.25 17.53 7.93
N ARG A 20 -12.35 18.46 8.13
CA ARG A 20 -11.12 18.58 7.34
C ARG A 20 -10.18 17.40 7.54
N LEU A 21 -10.12 16.84 8.76
CA LEU A 21 -9.36 15.62 9.04
C LEU A 21 -9.89 14.46 8.21
N VAL A 22 -11.19 14.17 8.28
CA VAL A 22 -11.82 13.08 7.51
C VAL A 22 -11.68 13.32 6.01
N HIS A 23 -11.91 14.54 5.54
CA HIS A 23 -11.71 14.90 4.13
C HIS A 23 -10.28 14.61 3.66
N ASN A 24 -9.28 15.01 4.43
CA ASN A 24 -7.88 14.79 4.08
C ASN A 24 -7.50 13.30 4.09
N LEU A 25 -7.99 12.52 5.04
CA LEU A 25 -7.79 11.07 5.09
C LEU A 25 -8.41 10.39 3.86
N ASN A 26 -9.65 10.71 3.53
CA ASN A 26 -10.32 10.21 2.33
C ASN A 26 -9.56 10.57 1.05
N ARG A 27 -9.03 11.79 0.99
CA ARG A 27 -8.23 12.25 -0.14
C ARG A 27 -6.95 11.45 -0.32
N VAL A 28 -6.22 11.15 0.77
CA VAL A 28 -5.01 10.30 0.72
C VAL A 28 -5.36 8.92 0.18
N TRP A 29 -6.44 8.29 0.67
CA TRP A 29 -6.88 6.99 0.20
C TRP A 29 -7.39 7.01 -1.24
N SER A 30 -8.02 8.10 -1.68
CA SER A 30 -8.46 8.26 -3.08
C SER A 30 -7.29 8.29 -4.05
N PHE A 31 -6.17 8.93 -3.69
CA PHE A 31 -4.95 8.86 -4.50
C PHE A 31 -4.43 7.43 -4.60
N ARG A 32 -4.47 6.66 -3.52
CA ARG A 32 -4.07 5.24 -3.54
C ARG A 32 -4.97 4.38 -4.43
N TRP A 33 -6.26 4.67 -4.47
CA TRP A 33 -7.17 4.01 -5.41
C TRP A 33 -6.81 4.29 -6.89
N LEU A 34 -6.30 5.47 -7.20
CA LEU A 34 -5.86 5.79 -8.56
C LEU A 34 -4.58 5.05 -8.95
N ASP A 35 -3.64 4.90 -8.00
CA ASP A 35 -2.34 4.26 -8.25
C ASP A 35 -2.41 2.73 -8.18
N ASP A 36 -3.01 2.20 -7.11
CA ASP A 36 -3.06 0.78 -6.78
C ASP A 36 -4.47 0.35 -6.34
N PRO A 37 -5.45 0.32 -7.26
CA PRO A 37 -6.85 0.05 -6.92
C PRO A 37 -7.08 -1.31 -6.25
N TYR A 38 -6.32 -2.32 -6.63
CA TYR A 38 -6.44 -3.64 -6.02
C TYR A 38 -5.91 -3.65 -4.58
N LEU A 39 -4.71 -3.13 -4.34
CA LEU A 39 -4.16 -3.06 -2.98
C LEU A 39 -4.98 -2.12 -2.09
N TRP A 40 -5.53 -1.04 -2.66
CA TRP A 40 -6.50 -0.19 -1.97
C TRP A 40 -7.74 -0.99 -1.53
N HIS A 41 -8.24 -1.89 -2.37
CA HIS A 41 -9.35 -2.78 -2.02
C HIS A 41 -8.95 -3.79 -0.95
N ALA A 42 -7.80 -4.44 -1.09
CA ALA A 42 -7.27 -5.40 -0.12
C ALA A 42 -7.01 -4.76 1.26
N ALA A 43 -6.63 -3.47 1.29
CA ALA A 43 -6.42 -2.71 2.53
C ALA A 43 -7.72 -2.30 3.26
N ARG A 44 -8.91 -2.79 2.84
CA ARG A 44 -10.20 -2.33 3.38
C ARG A 44 -10.29 -2.43 4.91
N ALA A 45 -9.77 -3.50 5.53
CA ALA A 45 -9.89 -3.69 6.98
C ALA A 45 -9.19 -2.58 7.80
N VAL A 46 -8.16 -1.92 7.25
CA VAL A 46 -7.48 -0.80 7.94
C VAL A 46 -8.05 0.57 7.59
N ARG A 47 -8.89 0.70 6.55
CA ARG A 47 -9.40 2.00 6.10
C ARG A 47 -10.92 2.18 6.20
N ALA A 48 -11.69 1.08 6.24
CA ALA A 48 -13.16 1.14 6.15
C ALA A 48 -13.81 1.99 7.25
N TRP A 49 -13.16 2.13 8.40
CA TRP A 49 -13.64 2.99 9.48
C TRP A 49 -13.81 4.47 9.06
N ILE A 50 -13.09 4.94 8.04
CA ILE A 50 -13.18 6.32 7.54
C ILE A 50 -14.50 6.56 6.78
N ASP A 51 -15.06 5.49 6.20
CA ASP A 51 -16.31 5.54 5.43
C ASP A 51 -17.55 5.64 6.35
N GLU A 52 -17.37 5.41 7.65
CA GLU A 52 -18.42 5.47 8.67
C GLU A 52 -18.35 6.78 9.45
N PRO A 53 -19.51 7.29 9.97
CA PRO A 53 -19.50 8.45 10.85
C PRO A 53 -18.65 8.20 12.10
N GLN A 54 -17.71 9.10 12.38
CA GLN A 54 -16.82 9.01 13.53
C GLN A 54 -17.18 10.05 14.60
N ASP A 55 -17.09 9.65 15.88
CA ASP A 55 -17.22 10.59 16.96
C ASP A 55 -15.97 11.49 17.13
N SER A 56 -16.15 12.68 17.71
CA SER A 56 -15.06 13.64 17.90
C SER A 56 -13.94 13.11 18.83
N LYS A 57 -14.23 12.15 19.70
CA LYS A 57 -13.21 11.54 20.57
C LYS A 57 -12.27 10.64 19.75
N THR A 58 -12.85 9.83 18.87
CA THR A 58 -12.07 8.99 17.93
C THR A 58 -11.23 9.86 17.00
N LEU A 59 -11.81 10.89 16.39
CA LEU A 59 -11.10 11.81 15.50
C LEU A 59 -9.96 12.55 16.21
N ARG A 60 -10.20 12.96 17.47
CA ARG A 60 -9.14 13.56 18.29
C ARG A 60 -7.98 12.59 18.55
N ALA A 61 -8.28 11.32 18.86
CA ALA A 61 -7.25 10.29 19.08
C ALA A 61 -6.44 10.05 17.79
N VAL A 62 -7.09 9.94 16.65
CA VAL A 62 -6.43 9.80 15.33
C VAL A 62 -5.53 10.99 15.04
N ARG A 63 -6.01 12.21 15.29
CA ARG A 63 -5.24 13.45 15.06
C ARG A 63 -3.96 13.48 15.90
N ILE A 64 -4.06 13.17 17.20
CA ILE A 64 -2.92 13.12 18.11
C ILE A 64 -1.94 12.04 17.65
N MET A 65 -2.42 10.83 17.40
CA MET A 65 -1.57 9.71 16.96
C MET A 65 -0.83 10.04 15.67
N MET A 66 -1.50 10.59 14.66
CA MET A 66 -0.88 10.99 13.40
C MET A 66 0.19 12.05 13.61
N ALA A 67 -0.08 13.07 14.43
CA ALA A 67 0.88 14.12 14.71
C ALA A 67 2.12 13.58 15.41
N GLU A 68 1.96 12.69 16.38
CA GLU A 68 3.08 12.07 17.09
C GLU A 68 3.91 11.15 16.17
N LEU A 69 3.27 10.35 15.33
CA LEU A 69 3.98 9.51 14.34
C LEU A 69 4.79 10.36 13.36
N LEU A 70 4.22 11.48 12.89
CA LEU A 70 4.90 12.40 11.99
C LEU A 70 6.12 13.07 12.67
N ARG A 71 5.99 13.47 13.93
CA ARG A 71 7.11 14.02 14.74
C ARG A 71 8.18 12.98 15.04
N ALA A 72 7.76 11.72 15.23
CA ALA A 72 8.66 10.59 15.45
C ALA A 72 9.41 10.14 14.19
N GLY A 73 9.16 10.75 13.03
CA GLY A 73 9.89 10.45 11.80
C GLY A 73 9.30 9.29 10.99
N ILE A 74 7.99 8.99 11.12
CA ILE A 74 7.36 7.93 10.32
C ILE A 74 7.60 8.10 8.81
N LEU A 75 7.72 9.34 8.33
CA LEU A 75 7.97 9.64 6.92
C LEU A 75 9.38 9.24 6.46
N ASP A 76 10.35 9.15 7.36
CA ASP A 76 11.70 8.67 7.03
C ASP A 76 11.68 7.18 6.70
N LEU A 77 10.76 6.43 7.32
CA LEU A 77 10.58 4.99 7.11
C LEU A 77 9.62 4.67 5.96
N THR A 78 8.60 5.50 5.73
CA THR A 78 7.49 5.16 4.80
C THR A 78 7.38 6.11 3.62
N GLY A 79 7.90 7.32 3.73
CA GLY A 79 7.77 8.41 2.76
C GLY A 79 9.04 8.70 1.95
N SER A 80 10.12 7.99 2.15
CA SER A 80 11.35 8.18 1.39
C SER A 80 11.12 7.96 -0.12
N HIS A 81 11.77 8.78 -0.94
CA HIS A 81 11.82 8.57 -2.39
C HIS A 81 12.66 7.33 -2.75
N ASP A 82 13.63 6.96 -1.90
CA ASP A 82 14.39 5.73 -2.07
C ASP A 82 13.56 4.51 -1.62
N PRO A 83 13.21 3.61 -2.54
CA PRO A 83 12.45 2.42 -2.20
C PRO A 83 13.22 1.47 -1.26
N VAL A 84 14.56 1.48 -1.28
CA VAL A 84 15.38 0.68 -0.37
C VAL A 84 15.14 1.11 1.07
N GLU A 85 15.11 2.42 1.32
CA GLU A 85 14.83 2.96 2.65
C GLU A 85 13.44 2.54 3.14
N ARG A 86 12.41 2.57 2.28
CA ARG A 86 11.06 2.13 2.66
C ARG A 86 10.96 0.66 3.03
N THR A 87 11.92 -0.18 2.57
CA THR A 87 11.98 -1.60 2.95
C THR A 87 12.78 -1.87 4.22
N THR A 88 13.27 -0.86 4.93
CA THR A 88 14.07 -1.04 6.16
C THR A 88 13.24 -1.57 7.33
N ALA A 89 11.95 -1.23 7.38
CA ALA A 89 11.08 -1.59 8.50
C ALA A 89 9.70 -2.07 8.04
N ASP A 90 9.14 -3.02 8.78
CA ASP A 90 7.71 -3.35 8.79
C ASP A 90 7.04 -2.58 9.93
N VAL A 91 6.68 -1.34 9.66
CA VAL A 91 6.07 -0.45 10.66
C VAL A 91 4.71 -0.99 11.12
N LEU A 92 3.88 -1.45 10.19
CA LEU A 92 2.54 -1.95 10.52
C LEU A 92 2.61 -3.28 11.28
N GLY A 93 3.56 -4.15 10.94
CA GLY A 93 3.80 -5.37 11.69
C GLY A 93 4.25 -5.11 13.12
N ALA A 94 5.14 -4.15 13.32
CA ALA A 94 5.56 -3.74 14.67
C ALA A 94 4.39 -3.18 15.48
N VAL A 95 3.58 -2.30 14.90
CA VAL A 95 2.39 -1.73 15.56
C VAL A 95 1.38 -2.81 15.90
N LEU A 96 1.04 -3.68 14.95
CA LEU A 96 0.08 -4.75 15.15
C LEU A 96 0.53 -5.71 16.25
N THR A 97 1.81 -6.11 16.24
CA THR A 97 2.41 -6.95 17.28
C THR A 97 2.32 -6.32 18.67
N TYR A 98 2.61 -5.03 18.76
CA TYR A 98 2.57 -4.28 20.02
C TYR A 98 1.14 -4.11 20.55
N MET A 99 0.17 -3.88 19.67
CA MET A 99 -1.23 -3.66 20.06
C MET A 99 -1.95 -4.96 20.43
N ARG A 100 -1.49 -6.12 19.98
CA ARG A 100 -2.14 -7.41 20.29
C ARG A 100 -1.67 -7.98 21.61
N ALA A 101 -2.64 -8.32 22.45
CA ALA A 101 -2.37 -9.06 23.67
C ALA A 101 -1.75 -10.44 23.37
N GLU A 102 -0.84 -10.89 24.22
CA GLU A 102 -0.15 -12.17 24.07
C GLU A 102 -1.11 -13.37 23.89
N GLN A 103 -2.24 -13.34 24.61
CA GLN A 103 -3.27 -14.37 24.51
C GLN A 103 -3.94 -14.39 23.14
N SER A 104 -4.20 -13.22 22.55
CA SER A 104 -4.78 -13.10 21.19
C SER A 104 -3.80 -13.62 20.13
N ARG A 105 -2.52 -13.31 20.27
CA ARG A 105 -1.47 -13.84 19.37
C ARG A 105 -1.37 -15.36 19.45
N LYS A 106 -1.40 -15.93 20.64
CA LYS A 106 -1.39 -17.39 20.84
C LYS A 106 -2.62 -18.07 20.27
N ALA A 107 -3.81 -17.46 20.40
CA ALA A 107 -5.06 -18.00 19.87
C ALA A 107 -5.09 -18.01 18.33
N LEU A 108 -4.43 -17.05 17.68
CA LEU A 108 -4.30 -16.97 16.22
C LEU A 108 -3.10 -17.77 15.68
N GLY A 109 -2.27 -18.37 16.55
CA GLY A 109 -1.01 -18.98 16.12
C GLY A 109 -0.04 -18.00 15.49
N GLU A 110 -0.14 -16.73 15.86
CA GLU A 110 0.60 -15.64 15.23
C GLU A 110 2.05 -15.60 15.72
N HIS A 111 2.97 -15.83 14.81
CA HIS A 111 4.40 -15.76 15.05
C HIS A 111 5.03 -14.76 14.08
N HIS A 112 5.43 -13.60 14.59
CA HIS A 112 6.17 -12.64 13.80
C HIS A 112 7.63 -13.08 13.65
N THR A 113 8.06 -13.25 12.42
CA THR A 113 9.47 -13.51 12.12
C THR A 113 10.28 -12.23 12.36
N PRO A 114 11.25 -12.22 13.29
CA PRO A 114 12.10 -11.06 13.49
C PRO A 114 12.80 -10.64 12.20
N PRO A 115 13.05 -9.34 11.96
CA PRO A 115 13.62 -8.85 10.72
C PRO A 115 14.93 -9.52 10.32
N ASP A 116 15.84 -9.74 11.27
CA ASP A 116 17.14 -10.38 11.02
C ASP A 116 16.98 -11.84 10.58
N TYR A 117 16.02 -12.56 11.14
CA TYR A 117 15.70 -13.93 10.72
C TYR A 117 15.05 -13.95 9.33
N ALA A 118 14.16 -13.00 9.03
CA ALA A 118 13.57 -12.88 7.71
C ALA A 118 14.64 -12.65 6.64
N GLU A 119 15.58 -11.75 6.89
CA GLU A 119 16.69 -11.47 5.97
C GLU A 119 17.63 -12.69 5.82
N ALA A 120 17.94 -13.38 6.91
CA ALA A 120 18.74 -14.61 6.87
C ALA A 120 18.06 -15.76 6.12
N MET A 121 16.72 -15.86 6.17
CA MET A 121 15.96 -16.88 5.42
C MET A 121 15.89 -16.58 3.93
N ILE A 122 15.81 -15.31 3.55
CA ILE A 122 15.67 -14.89 2.15
C ILE A 122 17.02 -14.95 1.41
N ALA A 123 18.13 -14.64 2.07
CA ALA A 123 19.45 -14.61 1.45
C ALA A 123 19.82 -15.91 0.71
N PRO A 124 19.60 -17.12 1.25
CA PRO A 124 19.84 -18.37 0.53
C PRO A 124 18.91 -18.58 -0.66
N LEU A 125 17.63 -18.17 -0.54
CA LEU A 125 16.62 -18.36 -1.58
C LEU A 125 16.92 -17.52 -2.83
N LEU A 126 17.57 -16.38 -2.67
CA LEU A 126 18.03 -15.53 -3.77
C LEU A 126 19.45 -15.88 -4.25
N GLY A 127 19.96 -17.07 -3.92
CA GLY A 127 21.12 -17.67 -4.58
C GLY A 127 22.48 -17.41 -3.93
N GLY A 128 22.52 -17.01 -2.62
CA GLY A 128 23.80 -16.60 -2.05
C GLY A 128 24.56 -17.66 -1.22
N LEU A 129 23.89 -18.42 -0.37
CA LEU A 129 24.61 -19.16 0.70
C LEU A 129 24.68 -20.69 0.53
N TRP A 130 23.80 -21.29 -0.27
CA TRP A 130 23.72 -22.77 -0.38
C TRP A 130 24.46 -23.37 -1.56
N MET A 131 24.99 -22.54 -2.44
CA MET A 131 25.64 -22.99 -3.67
C MET A 131 27.21 -23.08 -3.59
N GLY A 132 27.79 -22.88 -2.41
CA GLY A 132 29.22 -22.90 -2.18
C GLY A 132 29.87 -21.51 -2.21
N PRO A 133 31.19 -21.43 -1.87
CA PRO A 133 31.88 -20.15 -1.70
C PRO A 133 32.02 -19.32 -2.99
N ASP A 134 31.78 -19.94 -4.15
CA ASP A 134 31.86 -19.28 -5.47
C ASP A 134 30.47 -18.89 -6.03
N ALA A 135 29.39 -19.09 -5.26
CA ALA A 135 28.06 -18.79 -5.71
C ALA A 135 27.80 -17.27 -5.68
N VAL A 136 27.62 -16.70 -6.85
CA VAL A 136 27.16 -15.31 -7.00
C VAL A 136 25.66 -15.29 -6.78
N ALA A 137 25.19 -14.45 -5.86
CA ALA A 137 23.76 -14.21 -5.66
C ALA A 137 23.14 -13.82 -7.01
N LYS A 138 22.17 -14.62 -7.46
CA LYS A 138 21.49 -14.39 -8.74
C LYS A 138 20.03 -14.07 -8.47
N LEU A 139 19.58 -12.92 -8.98
CA LEU A 139 18.17 -12.58 -8.97
C LEU A 139 17.35 -13.61 -9.75
N PRO A 140 16.12 -13.94 -9.30
CA PRO A 140 15.16 -14.67 -10.13
C PRO A 140 14.94 -13.95 -11.47
N GLU A 141 14.52 -14.68 -12.49
CA GLU A 141 14.18 -14.04 -13.77
C GLU A 141 12.98 -13.09 -13.61
N PRO A 142 12.97 -11.93 -14.31
CA PRO A 142 11.82 -11.04 -14.31
C PRO A 142 10.53 -11.78 -14.65
N GLY A 143 9.45 -11.48 -13.92
CA GLY A 143 8.19 -12.18 -14.02
C GLY A 143 8.06 -13.43 -13.12
N ALA A 144 9.12 -13.83 -12.42
CA ALA A 144 9.04 -14.91 -11.44
C ALA A 144 8.05 -14.56 -10.31
N GLY A 145 7.40 -15.60 -9.76
CA GLY A 145 6.48 -15.48 -8.63
C GLY A 145 7.24 -15.65 -7.30
N ILE A 146 6.97 -14.77 -6.35
CA ILE A 146 7.43 -14.85 -4.97
C ILE A 146 6.19 -14.99 -4.11
N CYS A 147 6.12 -16.06 -3.31
CA CYS A 147 4.93 -16.42 -2.56
C CYS A 147 5.26 -16.61 -1.07
N ASP A 148 4.41 -16.03 -0.22
CA ASP A 148 4.38 -16.31 1.21
C ASP A 148 2.94 -16.70 1.59
N PRO A 149 2.68 -18.00 1.88
CA PRO A 149 1.34 -18.49 2.17
C PRO A 149 0.85 -18.14 3.60
N CYS A 150 1.71 -17.60 4.46
CA CYS A 150 1.41 -17.19 5.83
C CYS A 150 2.07 -15.83 6.12
N ALA A 151 1.75 -14.86 5.29
CA ALA A 151 2.53 -13.64 5.14
C ALA A 151 2.48 -12.69 6.36
N GLY A 152 1.46 -12.80 7.22
CA GLY A 152 1.24 -11.79 8.24
C GLY A 152 1.10 -10.41 7.60
N THR A 153 1.88 -9.47 8.06
CA THR A 153 1.98 -8.11 7.47
C THR A 153 3.01 -8.04 6.32
N GLY A 154 3.59 -9.17 5.91
CA GLY A 154 4.53 -9.26 4.80
C GLY A 154 6.02 -9.20 5.19
N GLY A 155 6.41 -9.61 6.38
CA GLY A 155 7.78 -9.52 6.86
C GLY A 155 8.81 -10.22 5.97
N LEU A 156 8.54 -11.44 5.48
CA LEU A 156 9.41 -12.16 4.53
C LEU A 156 9.36 -11.52 3.13
N ILE A 157 8.22 -11.05 2.70
CA ILE A 157 8.04 -10.31 1.44
C ILE A 157 8.88 -9.03 1.45
N ARG A 158 8.89 -8.29 2.58
CA ARG A 158 9.76 -7.13 2.78
C ARG A 158 11.23 -7.50 2.61
N ALA A 159 11.67 -8.56 3.29
CA ALA A 159 13.06 -9.02 3.23
C ALA A 159 13.46 -9.40 1.79
N ALA A 160 12.57 -10.08 1.05
CA ALA A 160 12.79 -10.42 -0.35
C ALA A 160 12.90 -9.16 -1.23
N ALA A 161 11.99 -8.20 -1.07
CA ALA A 161 12.03 -6.94 -1.81
C ALA A 161 13.31 -6.16 -1.53
N ARG A 162 13.71 -6.06 -0.26
CA ARG A 162 14.96 -5.41 0.15
C ARG A 162 16.19 -6.06 -0.50
N ALA A 163 16.26 -7.39 -0.47
CA ALA A 163 17.38 -8.13 -1.07
C ALA A 163 17.43 -7.93 -2.59
N ILE A 164 16.27 -7.91 -3.27
CA ILE A 164 16.20 -7.61 -4.71
C ILE A 164 16.76 -6.22 -5.00
N TYR A 165 16.37 -5.19 -4.26
CA TYR A 165 16.91 -3.83 -4.40
C TYR A 165 18.43 -3.81 -4.15
N GLN A 166 18.91 -4.47 -3.10
CA GLN A 166 20.33 -4.50 -2.75
C GLN A 166 21.19 -5.21 -3.84
N LEU A 167 20.60 -6.14 -4.57
CA LEU A 167 21.22 -6.81 -5.70
C LEU A 167 21.06 -6.04 -7.03
N GLY A 168 20.51 -4.81 -6.98
CA GLY A 168 20.34 -3.95 -8.16
C GLY A 168 19.11 -4.28 -9.01
N GLY A 169 18.23 -5.16 -8.55
CA GLY A 169 16.97 -5.49 -9.20
C GLY A 169 15.85 -4.51 -8.84
N ASN A 170 14.70 -4.71 -9.47
CA ASN A 170 13.49 -3.93 -9.18
C ASN A 170 12.37 -4.89 -8.76
N PRO A 171 11.86 -4.81 -7.52
CA PRO A 171 10.75 -5.65 -7.06
C PRO A 171 9.49 -5.57 -7.93
N ARG A 172 9.31 -4.50 -8.70
CA ARG A 172 8.19 -4.35 -9.64
C ARG A 172 8.25 -5.30 -10.84
N ASP A 173 9.40 -5.92 -11.08
CA ASP A 173 9.58 -6.89 -12.16
C ASP A 173 9.10 -8.30 -11.77
N TYR A 174 8.66 -8.49 -10.53
CA TYR A 174 8.23 -9.77 -9.98
C TYR A 174 6.73 -9.79 -9.69
N ARG A 175 6.19 -10.99 -9.53
CA ARG A 175 4.82 -11.22 -9.09
C ARG A 175 4.82 -11.64 -7.63
N TRP A 176 4.06 -10.94 -6.79
CA TRP A 176 4.02 -11.13 -5.35
C TRP A 176 2.70 -11.76 -4.93
N PHE A 177 2.78 -12.83 -4.16
CA PHE A 177 1.62 -13.57 -3.68
C PHE A 177 1.71 -13.68 -2.17
N MET A 178 0.72 -13.14 -1.49
CA MET A 178 0.60 -13.18 -0.04
C MET A 178 -0.74 -13.80 0.34
N ASN A 179 -0.73 -14.72 1.29
CA ASN A 179 -1.94 -15.17 1.95
C ASN A 179 -1.80 -14.99 3.46
N GLU A 180 -2.88 -14.62 4.11
CA GLU A 180 -2.92 -14.47 5.56
C GLU A 180 -4.32 -14.83 6.09
N LEU A 181 -4.37 -15.49 7.25
CA LEU A 181 -5.63 -15.90 7.88
C LEU A 181 -6.36 -14.70 8.50
N ASP A 182 -5.61 -13.79 9.14
CA ASP A 182 -6.17 -12.62 9.81
C ASP A 182 -6.42 -11.47 8.84
N PRO A 183 -7.68 -11.01 8.69
CA PRO A 183 -8.02 -9.93 7.74
C PRO A 183 -7.30 -8.60 8.02
N LEU A 184 -6.98 -8.31 9.29
CA LEU A 184 -6.27 -7.08 9.64
C LEU A 184 -4.80 -7.16 9.25
N ALA A 185 -4.15 -8.30 9.50
CA ALA A 185 -2.76 -8.52 9.08
C ALA A 185 -2.64 -8.54 7.55
N ALA A 186 -3.55 -9.22 6.84
CA ALA A 186 -3.61 -9.20 5.38
C ALA A 186 -3.75 -7.77 4.82
N ALA A 187 -4.64 -6.96 5.41
CA ALA A 187 -4.82 -5.56 5.01
C ALA A 187 -3.58 -4.70 5.31
N CYS A 188 -2.89 -4.93 6.42
CA CYS A 188 -1.59 -4.32 6.71
C CYS A 188 -0.55 -4.73 5.66
N GLY A 189 -0.52 -6.00 5.25
CA GLY A 189 0.33 -6.50 4.17
C GLY A 189 0.08 -5.79 2.85
N ALA A 190 -1.18 -5.51 2.50
CA ALA A 190 -1.53 -4.74 1.31
C ALA A 190 -0.99 -3.29 1.37
N VAL A 191 -1.11 -2.61 2.53
CA VAL A 191 -0.53 -1.26 2.74
C VAL A 191 0.99 -1.30 2.66
N ASN A 192 1.61 -2.30 3.26
CA ASN A 192 3.05 -2.50 3.22
C ASN A 192 3.54 -2.73 1.77
N ALA A 193 2.84 -3.53 0.99
CA ALA A 193 3.16 -3.76 -0.42
C ALA A 193 3.15 -2.46 -1.25
N MET A 194 2.19 -1.54 -0.99
CA MET A 194 2.19 -0.20 -1.58
C MET A 194 3.38 0.63 -1.12
N THR A 195 3.69 0.59 0.17
CA THR A 195 4.79 1.35 0.77
C THR A 195 6.15 0.89 0.24
N TRP A 196 6.35 -0.42 0.12
CA TRP A 196 7.60 -1.01 -0.40
C TRP A 196 7.71 -0.97 -1.93
N GLY A 197 6.67 -0.52 -2.62
CA GLY A 197 6.69 -0.33 -4.07
C GLY A 197 6.65 -1.63 -4.87
N LEU A 198 5.94 -2.65 -4.39
CA LEU A 198 5.86 -3.98 -5.02
C LEU A 198 4.92 -4.05 -6.23
N SER A 199 3.97 -3.10 -6.33
CA SER A 199 3.04 -3.01 -7.47
C SER A 199 3.79 -2.98 -8.82
N PRO A 200 3.24 -3.51 -9.93
CA PRO A 200 1.79 -3.73 -10.13
C PRO A 200 1.30 -5.16 -9.91
N TYR A 201 2.14 -6.14 -9.65
CA TYR A 201 1.74 -7.55 -9.64
C TYR A 201 1.74 -8.14 -8.23
N VAL A 202 0.84 -7.62 -7.39
CA VAL A 202 0.62 -8.13 -6.04
C VAL A 202 -0.75 -8.79 -5.95
N VAL A 203 -0.84 -9.92 -5.27
CA VAL A 203 -2.07 -10.61 -4.89
C VAL A 203 -2.03 -10.83 -3.38
N VAL A 204 -3.10 -10.43 -2.69
CA VAL A 204 -3.27 -10.61 -1.25
C VAL A 204 -4.56 -11.36 -1.03
N SER A 205 -4.49 -12.62 -0.65
CA SER A 205 -5.65 -13.42 -0.25
C SER A 205 -5.78 -13.45 1.28
N CYS A 206 -7.01 -13.61 1.75
CA CYS A 206 -7.29 -13.74 3.18
C CYS A 206 -8.11 -15.01 3.42
N ALA A 207 -7.40 -16.10 3.75
CA ALA A 207 -8.01 -17.41 3.90
C ALA A 207 -7.16 -18.34 4.76
N ASP A 208 -7.79 -19.39 5.29
CA ASP A 208 -7.08 -20.54 5.83
C ASP A 208 -6.50 -21.36 4.67
N ILE A 209 -5.21 -21.20 4.40
CA ILE A 209 -4.52 -21.84 3.29
C ILE A 209 -4.48 -23.39 3.44
N LEU A 210 -4.61 -23.91 4.66
CA LEU A 210 -4.66 -25.35 4.88
C LEU A 210 -6.04 -25.92 4.53
N ALA A 211 -7.09 -25.14 4.73
CA ALA A 211 -8.47 -25.51 4.36
C ALA A 211 -8.78 -25.20 2.89
N ASP A 212 -8.17 -24.16 2.34
CA ASP A 212 -8.33 -23.73 0.94
C ASP A 212 -6.96 -23.48 0.27
N PRO A 213 -6.29 -24.53 -0.21
CA PRO A 213 -4.96 -24.42 -0.84
C PRO A 213 -4.94 -23.53 -2.10
N ASP A 214 -6.09 -23.36 -2.74
CA ASP A 214 -6.25 -22.57 -4.00
C ASP A 214 -6.64 -21.11 -3.72
N ALA A 215 -6.60 -20.66 -2.46
CA ALA A 215 -7.06 -19.33 -2.07
C ALA A 215 -6.38 -18.20 -2.87
N ILE A 216 -5.08 -18.31 -3.10
CA ILE A 216 -4.31 -17.34 -3.90
C ILE A 216 -4.77 -17.33 -5.36
N GLU A 217 -4.93 -18.51 -5.97
CA GLU A 217 -5.40 -18.65 -7.34
C GLU A 217 -6.81 -18.07 -7.53
N LYS A 218 -7.69 -18.27 -6.53
CA LYS A 218 -9.06 -17.73 -6.54
C LYS A 218 -9.08 -16.21 -6.44
N GLU A 219 -8.08 -15.61 -5.80
CA GLU A 219 -7.97 -14.15 -5.68
C GLU A 219 -7.51 -13.47 -6.98
N ILE A 220 -6.81 -14.17 -7.86
CA ILE A 220 -6.33 -13.61 -9.13
C ILE A 220 -7.48 -13.05 -9.99
N PRO A 221 -8.59 -13.78 -10.25
CA PRO A 221 -9.73 -13.23 -10.97
C PRO A 221 -10.39 -12.03 -10.28
N ALA A 222 -10.44 -12.01 -8.93
CA ALA A 222 -10.98 -10.89 -8.16
C ALA A 222 -10.13 -9.63 -8.38
N ARG A 223 -8.80 -9.78 -8.36
CA ARG A 223 -7.87 -8.70 -8.70
C ARG A 223 -8.13 -8.14 -10.10
N PHE A 224 -8.28 -8.99 -11.11
CA PHE A 224 -8.57 -8.55 -12.49
C PHE A 224 -9.88 -7.76 -12.58
N LYS A 225 -10.93 -8.18 -11.86
CA LYS A 225 -12.21 -7.46 -11.80
C LYS A 225 -12.05 -6.04 -11.25
N VAL A 226 -11.29 -5.88 -10.16
CA VAL A 226 -11.01 -4.57 -9.55
C VAL A 226 -10.26 -3.66 -10.52
N LEU A 227 -9.21 -4.18 -11.17
CA LEU A 227 -8.41 -3.41 -12.14
C LEU A 227 -9.24 -3.02 -13.37
N HIS A 228 -10.09 -3.91 -13.87
CA HIS A 228 -10.99 -3.64 -15.00
C HIS A 228 -11.99 -2.53 -14.63
N HIS A 229 -12.66 -2.68 -13.49
CA HIS A 229 -13.62 -1.67 -13.00
C HIS A 229 -12.98 -0.28 -12.85
N GLN A 230 -11.79 -0.21 -12.25
CA GLN A 230 -11.07 1.05 -12.12
C GLN A 230 -10.74 1.68 -13.48
N ARG A 231 -10.31 0.86 -14.45
CA ARG A 231 -10.03 1.33 -15.81
C ARG A 231 -11.27 1.90 -16.50
N GLU A 232 -12.40 1.20 -16.39
CA GLU A 232 -13.70 1.67 -16.95
C GLU A 232 -14.12 2.99 -16.30
N THR A 233 -14.04 3.07 -14.96
CA THR A 233 -14.38 4.28 -14.21
C THR A 233 -13.52 5.47 -14.63
N ARG A 234 -12.21 5.24 -14.82
CA ARG A 234 -11.28 6.28 -15.27
C ARG A 234 -11.59 6.76 -16.68
N VAL A 235 -11.85 5.85 -17.61
CA VAL A 235 -12.24 6.19 -18.99
C VAL A 235 -13.55 6.99 -19.01
N ALA A 236 -14.54 6.58 -18.22
CA ALA A 236 -15.81 7.29 -18.10
C ALA A 236 -15.62 8.71 -17.54
N ALA A 237 -14.80 8.86 -16.48
CA ALA A 237 -14.49 10.17 -15.89
C ALA A 237 -13.73 11.08 -16.86
N GLU A 238 -12.74 10.57 -17.59
CA GLU A 238 -12.01 11.32 -18.62
C GLU A 238 -12.92 11.77 -19.76
N THR A 239 -13.85 10.89 -20.19
CA THR A 239 -14.84 11.20 -21.21
C THR A 239 -15.78 12.32 -20.76
N LEU A 240 -16.31 12.21 -19.53
CA LEU A 240 -17.18 13.23 -18.94
C LEU A 240 -16.47 14.59 -18.84
N ALA A 241 -15.23 14.59 -18.36
CA ALA A 241 -14.43 15.81 -18.26
C ALA A 241 -14.23 16.48 -19.64
N ARG A 242 -13.98 15.68 -20.69
CA ARG A 242 -13.88 16.20 -22.08
C ARG A 242 -15.20 16.79 -22.57
N VAL A 243 -16.33 16.12 -22.29
CA VAL A 243 -17.67 16.65 -22.65
C VAL A 243 -17.92 17.97 -21.91
N GLN A 244 -17.63 18.04 -20.62
CA GLN A 244 -17.78 19.28 -19.84
C GLN A 244 -16.92 20.43 -20.35
N LEU A 245 -15.71 20.15 -20.82
CA LEU A 245 -14.84 21.16 -21.45
C LEU A 245 -15.41 21.66 -22.78
N LEU A 246 -16.01 20.77 -23.59
CA LEU A 246 -16.62 21.12 -24.86
C LEU A 246 -17.96 21.87 -24.70
N THR A 247 -18.66 21.68 -23.57
CA THR A 247 -19.94 22.32 -23.27
C THR A 247 -19.79 23.57 -22.40
N ARG A 248 -18.60 23.88 -21.91
CA ARG A 248 -18.34 25.21 -21.34
C ARG A 248 -18.39 26.21 -22.48
N ASP A 249 -19.42 27.06 -22.41
CA ASP A 249 -19.60 28.20 -23.27
C ASP A 249 -18.57 29.33 -22.94
N ASP A 250 -17.30 29.02 -23.07
CA ASP A 250 -16.28 30.06 -23.25
C ASP A 250 -16.26 30.38 -24.75
N THR A 251 -17.35 30.94 -25.25
CA THR A 251 -17.34 31.58 -26.59
C THR A 251 -16.48 32.84 -26.48
N PRO A 252 -15.29 32.85 -27.12
CA PRO A 252 -14.53 34.09 -27.29
C PRO A 252 -15.18 35.04 -28.31
N PHE A 253 -16.34 34.70 -28.86
CA PHE A 253 -17.13 35.53 -29.77
C PHE A 253 -18.36 36.05 -29.01
N GLY A 254 -18.25 37.31 -28.57
CA GLY A 254 -19.41 38.08 -28.12
C GLY A 254 -20.42 38.17 -29.27
N ALA A 255 -21.71 38.09 -28.91
CA ALA A 255 -22.81 38.25 -29.87
C ALA A 255 -22.80 39.56 -30.66
N ASP A 256 -21.85 40.46 -30.40
CA ASP A 256 -21.68 41.76 -31.05
C ASP A 256 -20.79 41.74 -32.31
N ASP A 257 -20.09 40.65 -32.60
CA ASP A 257 -19.20 40.58 -33.76
C ASP A 257 -19.90 40.19 -35.08
N LEU A 258 -21.19 39.87 -35.04
CA LEU A 258 -21.98 39.55 -36.24
C LEU A 258 -22.80 40.74 -36.79
N ALA A 259 -22.68 41.91 -36.21
CA ALA A 259 -23.45 43.10 -36.65
C ALA A 259 -22.72 44.05 -37.60
N VAL A 260 -21.51 43.73 -38.07
CA VAL A 260 -20.72 44.61 -38.97
C VAL A 260 -20.36 43.90 -40.30
N ALA A 261 -21.29 43.19 -40.89
CA ALA A 261 -21.19 42.78 -42.28
C ALA A 261 -22.59 42.71 -42.90
N GLY A 262 -23.17 43.90 -43.08
CA GLY A 262 -24.39 44.14 -43.80
C GLY A 262 -24.29 45.40 -44.55
#